data_7b70c900af95232764d1540852dc0d13
#
_entry.id   7b70c900af95232764d1540852dc0d13
#
_cell.length_a   1.000
_cell.length_b   1.000
_cell.length_c   1.000
_cell.angle_alpha   90.00
_cell.angle_beta   90.00
_cell.angle_gamma   90.00
#
_symmetry.space_group_name_H-M   'P 1'
#
loop_
_entity.id
_entity.type
_entity.pdbx_description
1 polymer ?
#
loop_
_entity_poly.entity_id
_entity_poly.type
_entity_poly.pdbx_seq_one_letter_code
_entity_poly.pdbx_strand_id
1 'polypeptide(L)'
;MNVMEIRKKVNEVAEELLYKKGYVAPVDVLIKMDVISVKDYEDWRFGRIPYLERVTKCGLGKLSTIMKELRSYREQRKLKASWTSYKKWGKGKKIDLRFSKSGSTEIEKAYATHLVGMAYKISNESTKRQSKDIIQSDTNIDEDKTLLTEN
;
A
#
# COMPACT_ATOMS: atom_id res chain seq x y z
N MET A 1 -11.38 8.79 17.19
CA MET A 1 -10.59 9.88 16.57
C MET A 1 -11.49 10.79 15.78
N ASN A 2 -11.29 12.09 15.90
CA ASN A 2 -11.99 13.02 15.04
C ASN A 2 -11.18 13.23 13.74
N VAL A 3 -11.77 14.00 12.82
CA VAL A 3 -11.15 14.18 11.49
C VAL A 3 -9.76 14.82 11.59
N MET A 4 -9.60 15.79 12.50
CA MET A 4 -8.29 16.44 12.64
C MET A 4 -7.22 15.50 13.16
N GLU A 5 -7.59 14.63 14.08
CA GLU A 5 -6.67 13.62 14.60
C GLU A 5 -6.30 12.62 13.52
N ILE A 6 -7.27 12.21 12.72
CA ILE A 6 -7.01 11.29 11.61
C ILE A 6 -6.05 11.94 10.62
N ARG A 7 -6.30 13.19 10.25
CA ARG A 7 -5.44 13.94 9.32
C ARG A 7 -4.01 14.01 9.83
N LYS A 8 -3.85 14.37 11.09
CA LYS A 8 -2.53 14.46 11.69
C LYS A 8 -1.80 13.12 11.65
N LYS A 9 -2.51 12.05 12.01
CA LYS A 9 -1.90 10.72 12.04
C LYS A 9 -1.56 10.23 10.64
N VAL A 10 -2.45 10.45 9.68
CA VAL A 10 -2.17 10.07 8.29
C VAL A 10 -0.92 10.78 7.78
N ASN A 11 -0.81 12.09 8.05
CA ASN A 11 0.34 12.85 7.60
C ASN A 11 1.64 12.35 8.25
N GLU A 12 1.60 12.07 9.55
CA GLU A 12 2.78 11.55 10.25
C GLU A 12 3.24 10.22 9.67
N VAL A 13 2.29 9.32 9.48
CA VAL A 13 2.59 7.99 8.97
C VAL A 13 3.09 8.07 7.53
N ALA A 14 2.43 8.90 6.71
CA ALA A 14 2.83 9.07 5.32
C ALA A 14 4.25 9.62 5.20
N GLU A 15 4.59 10.61 6.04
CA GLU A 15 5.95 11.16 6.05
C GLU A 15 6.97 10.10 6.38
N GLU A 16 6.67 9.28 7.37
CA GLU A 16 7.58 8.21 7.77
C GLU A 16 7.79 7.20 6.65
N LEU A 17 6.69 6.78 6.02
CA LEU A 17 6.77 5.81 4.94
C LEU A 17 7.51 6.38 3.72
N LEU A 18 7.21 7.63 3.38
CA LEU A 18 7.87 8.28 2.26
C LEU A 18 9.37 8.37 2.48
N TYR A 19 9.77 8.72 3.70
CA TYR A 19 11.18 8.82 4.05
C TYR A 19 11.87 7.44 3.97
N LYS A 20 11.23 6.42 4.54
CA LYS A 20 11.85 5.09 4.62
C LYS A 20 11.81 4.31 3.33
N LYS A 21 10.72 4.40 2.59
CA LYS A 21 10.49 3.58 1.41
C LYS A 21 10.50 4.35 0.09
N GLY A 22 10.30 5.67 0.15
CA GLY A 22 10.18 6.47 -1.06
C GLY A 22 8.79 6.46 -1.66
N TYR A 23 7.86 5.74 -1.05
CA TYR A 23 6.47 5.70 -1.50
C TYR A 23 5.54 5.44 -0.31
N VAL A 24 4.27 5.77 -0.48
CA VAL A 24 3.24 5.57 0.53
C VAL A 24 2.16 4.67 -0.05
N ALA A 25 2.02 3.47 0.52
CA ALA A 25 0.97 2.54 0.13
C ALA A 25 -0.17 2.65 1.13
N PRO A 26 -1.43 2.79 0.68
CA PRO A 26 -2.55 2.88 1.61
C PRO A 26 -2.62 1.73 2.60
N VAL A 27 -2.34 0.51 2.16
CA VAL A 27 -2.37 -0.65 3.05
C VAL A 27 -1.33 -0.49 4.17
N ASP A 28 -0.14 0.01 3.84
CA ASP A 28 0.89 0.25 4.86
C ASP A 28 0.45 1.30 5.87
N VAL A 29 -0.27 2.33 5.41
CA VAL A 29 -0.80 3.36 6.30
C VAL A 29 -1.80 2.75 7.27
N LEU A 30 -2.66 1.88 6.79
CA LEU A 30 -3.65 1.22 7.64
C LEU A 30 -2.99 0.35 8.71
N ILE A 31 -1.92 -0.34 8.34
CA ILE A 31 -1.16 -1.14 9.30
C ILE A 31 -0.51 -0.25 10.34
N LYS A 32 0.14 0.82 9.93
CA LYS A 32 0.83 1.75 10.83
C LYS A 32 -0.14 2.47 11.76
N MET A 33 -1.36 2.70 11.30
CA MET A 33 -2.38 3.33 12.13
C MET A 33 -3.14 2.34 13.00
N ASP A 34 -2.71 1.08 12.98
CA ASP A 34 -3.34 0.00 13.74
C ASP A 34 -4.81 -0.22 13.37
N VAL A 35 -5.16 0.11 12.14
CA VAL A 35 -6.49 -0.18 11.58
C VAL A 35 -6.56 -1.63 11.16
N ILE A 36 -5.43 -2.20 10.76
CA ILE A 36 -5.30 -3.61 10.39
C ILE A 36 -4.10 -4.17 11.13
N SER A 37 -4.25 -5.33 11.77
CA SER A 37 -3.12 -5.98 12.41
C SER A 37 -2.23 -6.63 11.36
N VAL A 38 -0.96 -6.83 11.70
CA VAL A 38 -0.02 -7.51 10.81
C VAL A 38 -0.52 -8.92 10.49
N LYS A 39 -1.06 -9.62 11.51
CA LYS A 39 -1.58 -10.97 11.31
C LYS A 39 -2.74 -10.98 10.32
N ASP A 40 -3.68 -10.06 10.46
CA ASP A 40 -4.83 -9.98 9.56
C ASP A 40 -4.39 -9.62 8.14
N TYR A 41 -3.40 -8.75 8.03
CA TYR A 41 -2.82 -8.42 6.72
C TYR A 41 -2.23 -9.66 6.07
N GLU A 42 -1.46 -10.45 6.82
CA GLU A 42 -0.86 -11.67 6.28
C GLU A 42 -1.92 -12.69 5.89
N ASP A 43 -2.96 -12.85 6.72
CA ASP A 43 -4.06 -13.74 6.38
C ASP A 43 -4.74 -13.32 5.08
N TRP A 44 -4.90 -12.03 4.88
CA TRP A 44 -5.44 -11.52 3.63
C TRP A 44 -4.52 -11.83 2.46
N ARG A 45 -3.20 -11.62 2.64
CA ARG A 45 -2.23 -11.90 1.58
C ARG A 45 -2.21 -13.38 1.20
N PHE A 46 -2.48 -14.28 2.15
CA PHE A 46 -2.53 -15.71 1.88
C PHE A 46 -3.90 -16.16 1.36
N GLY A 47 -4.81 -15.23 1.16
CA GLY A 47 -6.11 -15.55 0.59
C GLY A 47 -7.08 -16.16 1.57
N ARG A 48 -6.82 -16.07 2.86
CA ARG A 48 -7.69 -16.63 3.90
C ARG A 48 -8.88 -15.75 4.23
N ILE A 49 -8.85 -14.51 3.75
CA ILE A 49 -9.87 -13.51 4.02
C ILE A 49 -10.38 -12.99 2.68
N PRO A 50 -11.71 -12.90 2.47
CA PRO A 50 -12.25 -12.57 1.15
C PRO A 50 -11.97 -11.15 0.67
N TYR A 51 -11.84 -10.19 1.59
CA TYR A 51 -11.51 -8.81 1.23
C TYR A 51 -10.92 -8.10 2.46
N LEU A 52 -10.05 -7.14 2.21
CA LEU A 52 -9.27 -6.49 3.27
C LEU A 52 -10.15 -5.75 4.28
N GLU A 53 -11.20 -5.08 3.80
CA GLU A 53 -12.07 -4.31 4.69
C GLU A 53 -12.73 -5.14 5.78
N ARG A 54 -12.82 -6.45 5.56
CA ARG A 54 -13.45 -7.33 6.53
C ARG A 54 -12.71 -7.35 7.86
N VAL A 55 -11.41 -7.13 7.84
CA VAL A 55 -10.57 -7.22 9.04
C VAL A 55 -10.10 -5.86 9.54
N THR A 56 -10.65 -4.79 9.02
CA THR A 56 -10.32 -3.46 9.54
C THR A 56 -11.02 -3.24 10.87
N LYS A 57 -10.33 -2.56 11.78
CA LYS A 57 -10.83 -2.31 13.13
C LYS A 57 -11.69 -1.06 13.22
N CYS A 58 -11.92 -0.39 12.12
CA CYS A 58 -12.74 0.82 12.10
C CYS A 58 -13.80 0.71 11.02
N GLY A 59 -14.79 1.61 11.08
CA GLY A 59 -15.86 1.62 10.10
C GLY A 59 -15.45 2.27 8.78
N LEU A 60 -16.37 2.16 7.81
CA LEU A 60 -16.12 2.69 6.47
C LEU A 60 -15.95 4.20 6.47
N GLY A 61 -16.59 4.90 7.40
CA GLY A 61 -16.44 6.35 7.50
C GLY A 61 -15.01 6.76 7.78
N LYS A 62 -14.37 6.09 8.73
CA LYS A 62 -12.97 6.37 9.07
C LYS A 62 -12.05 5.98 7.93
N LEU A 63 -12.31 4.83 7.30
CA LEU A 63 -11.52 4.41 6.14
C LEU A 63 -11.61 5.44 5.02
N SER A 64 -12.81 5.92 4.74
CA SER A 64 -13.02 6.93 3.72
C SER A 64 -12.24 8.21 4.02
N THR A 65 -12.25 8.63 5.29
CA THR A 65 -11.52 9.81 5.72
C THR A 65 -10.02 9.62 5.52
N ILE A 66 -9.50 8.45 5.90
CA ILE A 66 -8.07 8.15 5.72
C ILE A 66 -7.70 8.22 4.24
N MET A 67 -8.50 7.62 3.37
CA MET A 67 -8.23 7.63 1.94
C MET A 67 -8.28 9.04 1.36
N LYS A 68 -9.22 9.85 1.83
CA LYS A 68 -9.33 11.24 1.41
C LYS A 68 -8.09 12.03 1.83
N GLU A 69 -7.61 11.81 3.04
CA GLU A 69 -6.42 12.51 3.52
C GLU A 69 -5.17 12.08 2.74
N LEU A 70 -5.10 10.84 2.31
CA LEU A 70 -4.00 10.39 1.47
C LEU A 70 -4.01 11.08 0.12
N ARG A 71 -5.19 11.27 -0.48
CA ARG A 71 -5.28 12.01 -1.74
C ARG A 71 -4.82 13.46 -1.55
N SER A 72 -5.20 14.07 -0.45
CA SER A 72 -4.78 15.43 -0.13
C SER A 72 -3.26 15.50 0.05
N TYR A 73 -2.70 14.53 0.75
CA TYR A 73 -1.26 14.43 0.96
C TYR A 73 -0.53 14.33 -0.37
N ARG A 74 -1.04 13.49 -1.27
CA ARG A 74 -0.47 13.32 -2.60
C ARG A 74 -0.40 14.65 -3.34
N GLU A 75 -1.48 15.42 -3.30
CA GLU A 75 -1.52 16.71 -4.00
C GLU A 75 -0.58 17.72 -3.39
N GLN A 76 -0.52 17.78 -2.05
CA GLN A 76 0.36 18.72 -1.37
C GLN A 76 1.83 18.42 -1.64
N ARG A 77 2.18 17.15 -1.71
CA ARG A 77 3.56 16.73 -1.91
C ARG A 77 3.90 16.46 -3.36
N LYS A 78 2.93 16.60 -4.27
CA LYS A 78 3.11 16.38 -5.70
C LYS A 78 3.69 15.00 -6.00
N LEU A 79 3.12 13.99 -5.35
CA LEU A 79 3.55 12.61 -5.54
C LEU A 79 2.88 12.01 -6.77
N LYS A 80 3.56 11.04 -7.38
CA LYS A 80 3.01 10.31 -8.51
C LYS A 80 2.14 9.16 -8.02
N ALA A 81 1.04 8.92 -8.72
CA ALA A 81 0.20 7.76 -8.44
C ALA A 81 0.72 6.58 -9.26
N SER A 82 0.91 5.45 -8.60
CA SER A 82 1.36 4.24 -9.26
C SER A 82 0.46 3.09 -8.83
N TRP A 83 -0.24 2.50 -9.77
CA TRP A 83 -1.15 1.41 -9.48
C TRP A 83 -0.37 0.11 -9.31
N THR A 84 -0.69 -0.62 -8.25
CA THR A 84 -0.03 -1.89 -7.93
C THR A 84 -1.08 -2.88 -7.48
N SER A 85 -1.18 -4.01 -8.18
CA SER A 85 -2.09 -5.06 -7.72
C SER A 85 -1.40 -5.88 -6.62
N TYR A 86 -2.22 -6.36 -5.68
CA TYR A 86 -1.72 -7.22 -4.60
C TYR A 86 -2.08 -8.65 -4.94
N LYS A 87 -1.06 -9.47 -5.12
CA LYS A 87 -1.24 -10.87 -5.48
C LYS A 87 -1.23 -11.76 -4.24
N LYS A 88 -1.97 -12.85 -4.32
CA LYS A 88 -1.99 -13.85 -3.26
C LYS A 88 -0.59 -14.43 -3.04
N TRP A 89 -0.20 -14.56 -1.79
CA TRP A 89 1.04 -15.21 -1.41
C TRP A 89 0.85 -16.73 -1.32
N GLY A 90 1.97 -17.45 -1.36
CA GLY A 90 1.97 -18.89 -1.17
C GLY A 90 1.95 -19.64 -2.49
N LYS A 91 1.76 -20.93 -2.38
CA LYS A 91 1.75 -21.81 -3.55
C LYS A 91 0.44 -21.71 -4.31
N GLY A 92 0.48 -22.11 -5.56
CA GLY A 92 -0.70 -22.16 -6.39
C GLY A 92 -0.83 -20.95 -7.28
N LYS A 93 -2.00 -20.80 -7.87
CA LYS A 93 -2.27 -19.75 -8.82
C LYS A 93 -2.22 -18.38 -8.15
N LYS A 94 -1.54 -17.44 -8.79
CA LYS A 94 -1.52 -16.07 -8.32
C LYS A 94 -2.81 -15.38 -8.74
N ILE A 95 -3.54 -14.88 -7.77
CA ILE A 95 -4.79 -14.15 -8.03
C ILE A 95 -4.68 -12.76 -7.43
N ASP A 96 -5.41 -11.81 -8.00
CA ASP A 96 -5.49 -10.47 -7.47
C ASP A 96 -6.38 -10.49 -6.23
N LEU A 97 -5.88 -9.88 -5.16
CA LEU A 97 -6.62 -9.79 -3.91
C LEU A 97 -7.58 -8.62 -3.95
N ARG A 98 -8.68 -8.77 -3.26
CA ARG A 98 -9.74 -7.78 -3.22
C ARG A 98 -9.63 -6.97 -1.94
N PHE A 99 -9.85 -5.66 -2.04
CA PHE A 99 -9.75 -4.77 -0.88
C PHE A 99 -11.10 -4.49 -0.23
N SER A 100 -12.12 -4.21 -1.02
CA SER A 100 -13.37 -3.68 -0.50
C SER A 100 -14.50 -4.69 -0.56
N LYS A 101 -15.46 -4.52 0.34
CA LYS A 101 -16.65 -5.34 0.34
C LYS A 101 -17.46 -5.13 -0.94
N SER A 102 -17.56 -3.88 -1.39
CA SER A 102 -18.36 -3.56 -2.58
C SER A 102 -17.74 -4.05 -3.87
N GLY A 103 -16.41 -4.14 -3.92
CA GLY A 103 -15.71 -4.49 -5.16
C GLY A 103 -15.75 -3.38 -6.20
N SER A 104 -16.16 -2.16 -5.80
CA SER A 104 -16.20 -1.02 -6.72
C SER A 104 -14.82 -0.77 -7.32
N THR A 105 -14.77 -0.61 -8.64
CA THR A 105 -13.50 -0.39 -9.34
C THR A 105 -12.76 0.82 -8.78
N GLU A 106 -13.47 1.89 -8.47
CA GLU A 106 -12.84 3.09 -7.95
C GLU A 106 -12.24 2.88 -6.57
N ILE A 107 -12.96 2.17 -5.70
CA ILE A 107 -12.49 1.91 -4.35
C ILE A 107 -11.31 0.94 -4.39
N GLU A 108 -11.40 -0.11 -5.20
CA GLU A 108 -10.31 -1.06 -5.37
C GLU A 108 -9.05 -0.34 -5.86
N LYS A 109 -9.20 0.53 -6.83
CA LYS A 109 -8.09 1.28 -7.37
C LYS A 109 -7.47 2.22 -6.33
N ALA A 110 -8.31 2.84 -5.50
CA ALA A 110 -7.81 3.73 -4.47
C ALA A 110 -6.88 3.00 -3.48
N TYR A 111 -7.26 1.80 -3.04
CA TYR A 111 -6.41 1.02 -2.15
C TYR A 111 -5.12 0.58 -2.81
N ALA A 112 -5.16 0.33 -4.11
CA ALA A 112 -4.02 -0.18 -4.85
C ALA A 112 -3.08 0.92 -5.36
N THR A 113 -3.43 2.18 -5.18
CA THR A 113 -2.63 3.29 -5.69
C THR A 113 -1.56 3.68 -4.68
N HIS A 114 -0.30 3.49 -5.06
CA HIS A 114 0.84 3.91 -4.27
C HIS A 114 1.21 5.34 -4.64
N LEU A 115 1.59 6.13 -3.63
CA LEU A 115 2.00 7.52 -3.83
C LEU A 115 3.52 7.55 -3.83
N VAL A 116 4.10 7.81 -4.99
CA VAL A 116 5.53 7.64 -5.22
C VAL A 116 6.24 8.98 -5.26
N GLY A 117 7.32 9.09 -4.47
CA GLY A 117 8.15 10.28 -4.46
C GLY A 117 9.04 10.33 -5.70
N MET A 118 9.36 11.54 -6.14
CA MET A 118 10.15 11.74 -7.35
C MET A 118 11.54 11.09 -7.24
N ALA A 119 12.17 11.25 -6.08
CA ALA A 119 13.50 10.69 -5.87
C ALA A 119 13.50 9.17 -5.96
N TYR A 120 12.48 8.53 -5.38
CA TYR A 120 12.34 7.09 -5.46
C TYR A 120 12.15 6.63 -6.90
N LYS A 121 11.31 7.35 -7.65
CA LYS A 121 11.03 6.98 -9.03
C LYS A 121 12.28 7.03 -9.89
N ILE A 122 13.06 8.11 -9.76
CA ILE A 122 14.29 8.26 -10.51
C ILE A 122 15.28 7.16 -10.15
N SER A 123 15.46 6.91 -8.86
CA SER A 123 16.37 5.88 -8.37
C SER A 123 15.95 4.50 -8.85
N ASN A 124 14.66 4.23 -8.81
CA ASN A 124 14.13 2.94 -9.22
C ASN A 124 14.30 2.71 -10.73
N GLU A 125 14.10 3.74 -11.51
CA GLU A 125 14.29 3.65 -12.97
C GLU A 125 15.75 3.40 -13.31
N SER A 126 16.66 4.07 -12.61
CA SER A 126 18.09 3.84 -12.81
C SER A 126 18.47 2.40 -12.45
N THR A 127 17.94 1.91 -11.35
CA THR A 127 18.19 0.53 -10.93
C THR A 127 17.67 -0.46 -11.96
N LYS A 128 16.50 -0.21 -12.50
CA LYS A 128 15.94 -1.09 -13.52
C LYS A 128 16.83 -1.16 -14.75
N ARG A 129 17.35 -0.02 -15.19
CA ARG A 129 18.23 -0.01 -16.35
C ARG A 129 19.50 -0.80 -16.11
N GLN A 130 20.06 -0.66 -14.92
CA GLN A 130 21.29 -1.36 -14.58
C GLN A 130 21.06 -2.85 -14.41
N SER A 131 19.95 -3.23 -13.82
CA SER A 131 19.70 -4.63 -13.52
C SER A 131 19.05 -5.40 -14.66
N LYS A 132 18.80 -4.74 -15.76
CA LYS A 132 18.23 -5.39 -16.92
C LYS A 132 19.05 -6.60 -17.35
N ASP A 133 20.34 -6.52 -17.16
CA ASP A 133 21.24 -7.58 -17.52
C ASP A 133 21.45 -8.56 -16.40
N ILE A 134 21.06 -8.20 -15.22
CA ILE A 134 21.35 -8.99 -14.08
C ILE A 134 20.23 -9.90 -13.69
N ILE A 135 19.10 -9.56 -13.65
CA ILE A 135 18.16 -10.20 -13.19
C ILE A 135 17.10 -10.29 -13.18
N GLN A 136 16.58 -10.57 -12.83
CA GLN A 136 15.57 -10.57 -12.60
C GLN A 136 15.18 -11.22 -11.68
N SER A 137 15.48 -11.69 -11.07
CA SER A 137 15.21 -12.40 -10.14
C SER A 137 14.50 -12.07 -9.16
N ASP A 138 14.40 -11.90 -8.68
CA ASP A 138 13.77 -11.74 -7.67
C ASP A 138 12.83 -11.11 -7.52
N THR A 139 12.39 -11.16 -7.85
CA THR A 139 11.53 -10.70 -7.52
C THR A 139 10.78 -10.69 -6.86
N ASN A 140 10.60 -10.80 -6.65
CA ASN A 140 9.83 -10.60 -5.77
C ASN A 140 9.78 -10.57 -4.72
N ILE A 141 10.14 -10.66 -4.64
CA ILE A 141 10.03 -10.28 -3.42
C ILE A 141 10.05 -9.60 -2.87
N ASP A 142 9.83 -9.32 -3.18
CA ASP A 142 9.67 -8.52 -2.44
C ASP A 142 9.40 -8.06 -2.21
N GLU A 143 9.36 -7.99 -2.88
CA GLU A 143 9.18 -7.42 -2.51
C GLU A 143 9.01 -7.47 -1.91
N ASP A 144 8.98 -7.95 -2.38
CA ASP A 144 9.05 -7.82 -1.63
C ASP A 144 9.23 -7.94 -0.84
N LYS A 145 9.41 -8.31 -1.14
CA LYS A 145 9.76 -8.20 -0.26
C LYS A 145 9.90 -7.78 0.37
N THR A 146 9.72 -7.79 -0.16
CA THR A 146 9.97 -7.22 0.42
C THR A 146 9.85 -6.96 0.85
N LEU A 147 9.61 -6.98 0.48
CA LEU A 147 9.62 -6.59 0.96
C LEU A 147 9.71 -6.63 1.60
N LEU A 148 9.59 -6.77 1.32
CA LEU A 148 9.85 -6.67 1.97
C LEU A 148 10.40 -6.75 2.42
N THR A 149 10.42 -6.81 2.11
CA THR A 149 10.98 -6.70 2.57
C THR A 149 11.50 -6.66 2.72
N GLU A 150 11.52 -6.55 2.46
CA GLU A 150 11.97 -6.21 2.71
C GLU A 150 12.17 -6.05 3.03
N ASN A 151 12.20 -6.27 2.44
CA ASN A 151 12.45 -5.88 2.75
C ASN A 151 12.66 -5.84 2.99
#